data_4e2b97fea68ec9976c242cd29464c3f9
#
_entry.id   4e2b97fea68ec9976c242cd29464c3f9
#
_cell.length_a   1.000
_cell.length_b   1.000
_cell.length_c   1.000
_cell.angle_alpha   90.00
_cell.angle_beta   90.00
_cell.angle_gamma   90.00
#
_symmetry.space_group_name_H-M   'P 1'
#
loop_
_entity.id
_entity.type
_entity.pdbx_description
1 polymer ?
#
loop_
_entity_poly.entity_id
_entity_poly.type
_entity_poly.pdbx_seq_one_letter_code
_entity_poly.pdbx_strand_id
1 'polypeptide(L)'
;MELTIQQIINYVLLVVVIFIANKLIKKYIESYSKRVDNELTALQLSIGININEVNSSLDGIINDAINEYAIINAIDSITYINEDIEAKIRLFVSNEVAIRLSDTMINKLKLFYKSEAIPDLIAKRIFLNISLYAAKNNSAIKGFKNKK
;
A
#
# COMPACT_ATOMS: atom_id res chain seq x y z
N MET A 1 23.54 0.98 -53.56
CA MET A 1 24.68 0.44 -52.75
C MET A 1 24.41 -1.03 -52.55
N GLU A 2 25.12 -1.90 -53.28
CA GLU A 2 24.97 -3.34 -53.11
C GLU A 2 25.70 -3.77 -51.83
N LEU A 3 24.96 -4.27 -50.85
CA LEU A 3 25.52 -4.88 -49.64
C LEU A 3 26.28 -6.15 -50.07
N THR A 4 27.55 -6.22 -49.77
CA THR A 4 28.36 -7.44 -50.03
C THR A 4 27.80 -8.58 -49.16
N ILE A 5 27.87 -9.83 -49.66
CA ILE A 5 27.40 -11.02 -48.94
C ILE A 5 27.98 -11.06 -47.51
N GLN A 6 29.24 -10.64 -47.35
CA GLN A 6 29.92 -10.58 -46.06
C GLN A 6 29.23 -9.57 -45.07
N GLN A 7 28.75 -8.44 -45.57
CA GLN A 7 28.05 -7.46 -44.73
C GLN A 7 26.69 -7.99 -44.27
N ILE A 8 25.99 -8.74 -45.13
CA ILE A 8 24.74 -9.38 -44.81
C ILE A 8 24.93 -10.43 -43.72
N ILE A 9 25.95 -11.27 -43.83
CA ILE A 9 26.29 -12.29 -42.82
C ILE A 9 26.60 -11.64 -41.46
N ASN A 10 27.43 -10.58 -41.48
CA ASN A 10 27.76 -9.86 -40.24
C ASN A 10 26.54 -9.23 -39.57
N TYR A 11 25.60 -8.69 -40.37
CA TYR A 11 24.34 -8.11 -39.85
C TYR A 11 23.45 -9.17 -39.20
N VAL A 12 23.31 -10.33 -39.87
CA VAL A 12 22.52 -11.46 -39.32
C VAL A 12 23.15 -11.97 -38.04
N LEU A 13 24.48 -12.10 -38.00
CA LEU A 13 25.21 -12.51 -36.80
C LEU A 13 25.01 -11.54 -35.63
N LEU A 14 25.07 -10.24 -35.90
CA LEU A 14 24.84 -9.20 -34.88
C LEU A 14 23.40 -9.28 -34.31
N VAL A 15 22.41 -9.45 -35.15
CA VAL A 15 21.00 -9.58 -34.71
C VAL A 15 20.82 -10.83 -33.84
N VAL A 16 21.41 -11.95 -34.22
CA VAL A 16 21.37 -13.20 -33.44
C VAL A 16 22.05 -13.03 -32.06
N VAL A 17 23.21 -12.37 -32.02
CA VAL A 17 23.93 -12.11 -30.76
C VAL A 17 23.11 -11.22 -29.84
N ILE A 18 22.51 -10.16 -30.37
CA ILE A 18 21.61 -9.26 -29.58
C ILE A 18 20.42 -10.03 -29.05
N PHE A 19 19.80 -10.89 -29.84
CA PHE A 19 18.64 -11.70 -29.42
C PHE A 19 19.00 -12.66 -28.28
N ILE A 20 20.16 -13.35 -28.41
CA ILE A 20 20.66 -14.28 -27.37
C ILE A 20 21.02 -13.50 -26.10
N ALA A 21 21.67 -12.35 -26.21
CA ALA A 21 22.04 -11.50 -25.08
C ALA A 21 20.78 -11.03 -24.31
N ASN A 22 19.75 -10.54 -25.01
CA ASN A 22 18.50 -10.12 -24.40
C ASN A 22 17.78 -11.27 -23.67
N LYS A 23 17.78 -12.47 -24.25
CA LYS A 23 17.19 -13.66 -23.62
C LYS A 23 17.93 -14.07 -22.35
N LEU A 24 19.27 -14.00 -22.36
CA LEU A 24 20.10 -14.29 -21.19
C LEU A 24 19.91 -13.25 -20.08
N ILE A 25 19.88 -11.97 -20.44
CA ILE A 25 19.66 -10.87 -19.49
C ILE A 25 18.28 -11.02 -18.83
N LYS A 26 17.23 -11.29 -19.62
CA LYS A 26 15.89 -11.51 -19.08
C LYS A 26 15.84 -12.69 -18.10
N LYS A 27 16.45 -13.81 -18.46
CA LYS A 27 16.54 -15.00 -17.58
C LYS A 27 17.32 -14.70 -16.29
N TYR A 28 18.40 -13.92 -16.39
CA TYR A 28 19.20 -13.51 -15.23
C TYR A 28 18.40 -12.62 -14.28
N ILE A 29 17.68 -11.61 -14.82
CA ILE A 29 16.82 -10.70 -14.04
C ILE A 29 15.71 -11.49 -13.35
N GLU A 30 15.04 -12.41 -14.06
CA GLU A 30 13.98 -13.25 -13.47
C GLU A 30 14.53 -14.16 -12.36
N SER A 31 15.71 -14.74 -12.55
CA SER A 31 16.36 -15.58 -11.53
C SER A 31 16.77 -14.78 -10.29
N TYR A 32 17.31 -13.57 -10.52
CA TYR A 32 17.69 -12.67 -9.42
C TYR A 32 16.49 -12.18 -8.63
N SER A 33 15.42 -11.80 -9.30
CA SER A 33 14.15 -11.39 -8.66
C SER A 33 13.59 -12.50 -7.78
N LYS A 34 13.49 -13.73 -8.30
CA LYS A 34 13.02 -14.89 -7.50
C LYS A 34 13.89 -15.18 -6.29
N ARG A 35 15.21 -14.96 -6.40
CA ARG A 35 16.14 -15.17 -5.29
C ARG A 35 15.92 -14.13 -4.20
N VAL A 36 15.78 -12.88 -4.57
CA VAL A 36 15.50 -11.77 -3.65
C VAL A 36 14.16 -11.97 -2.95
N ASP A 37 13.12 -12.38 -3.69
CA ASP A 37 11.80 -12.65 -3.13
C ASP A 37 11.84 -13.82 -2.13
N ASN A 38 12.59 -14.88 -2.43
CA ASN A 38 12.74 -16.01 -1.53
C ASN A 38 13.54 -15.67 -0.27
N GLU A 39 14.62 -14.87 -0.40
CA GLU A 39 15.40 -14.40 0.74
C GLU A 39 14.59 -13.47 1.62
N LEU A 40 13.79 -12.57 1.02
CA LEU A 40 12.89 -11.67 1.74
C LEU A 40 11.81 -12.47 2.48
N THR A 41 11.20 -13.47 1.84
CA THR A 41 10.20 -14.34 2.46
C THR A 41 10.80 -15.14 3.61
N ALA A 42 12.00 -15.70 3.45
CA ALA A 42 12.70 -16.40 4.50
C ALA A 42 13.04 -15.49 5.68
N LEU A 43 13.45 -14.25 5.41
CA LEU A 43 13.72 -13.24 6.43
C LEU A 43 12.44 -12.86 7.19
N GLN A 44 11.34 -12.65 6.49
CA GLN A 44 10.03 -12.36 7.08
C GLN A 44 9.56 -13.48 8.00
N LEU A 45 9.71 -14.74 7.57
CA LEU A 45 9.37 -15.92 8.39
C LEU A 45 10.29 -16.05 9.61
N SER A 46 11.59 -15.74 9.46
CA SER A 46 12.56 -15.84 10.57
C SER A 46 12.35 -14.78 11.64
N ILE A 47 11.82 -13.61 11.26
CA ILE A 47 11.52 -12.51 12.20
C ILE A 47 10.11 -12.67 12.81
N GLY A 48 9.28 -13.61 12.30
CA GLY A 48 7.91 -13.82 12.76
C GLY A 48 6.96 -12.65 12.49
N ILE A 49 7.33 -11.78 11.54
CA ILE A 49 6.51 -10.61 11.19
C ILE A 49 5.57 -10.99 10.05
N ASN A 50 4.28 -10.83 10.27
CA ASN A 50 3.25 -11.05 9.26
C ASN A 50 2.75 -9.71 8.73
N ILE A 51 2.64 -9.59 7.39
CA ILE A 51 2.10 -8.40 6.73
C ILE A 51 0.70 -8.03 7.24
N ASN A 52 -0.13 -9.04 7.56
CA ASN A 52 -1.46 -8.80 8.09
C ASN A 52 -1.43 -8.18 9.50
N GLU A 53 -0.47 -8.56 10.34
CA GLU A 53 -0.28 -7.96 11.67
C GLU A 53 0.19 -6.51 11.55
N VAL A 54 1.12 -6.23 10.64
CA VAL A 54 1.60 -4.87 10.39
C VAL A 54 0.47 -3.99 9.89
N ASN A 55 -0.30 -4.47 8.95
CA ASN A 55 -1.45 -3.75 8.40
C ASN A 55 -2.55 -3.56 9.45
N SER A 56 -2.84 -4.58 10.25
CA SER A 56 -3.82 -4.50 11.34
C SER A 56 -3.40 -3.52 12.43
N SER A 57 -2.11 -3.47 12.75
CA SER A 57 -1.57 -2.50 13.69
C SER A 57 -1.69 -1.06 13.17
N LEU A 58 -1.45 -0.85 11.88
CA LEU A 58 -1.65 0.45 11.24
C LEU A 58 -3.12 0.86 11.25
N ASP A 59 -4.03 -0.06 10.92
CA ASP A 59 -5.48 0.18 10.98
C ASP A 59 -5.93 0.47 12.42
N GLY A 60 -5.32 -0.16 13.42
CA GLY A 60 -5.55 0.13 14.83
C GLY A 60 -5.24 1.59 15.17
N ILE A 61 -4.06 2.08 14.80
CA ILE A 61 -3.66 3.48 15.00
C ILE A 61 -4.65 4.44 14.33
N ILE A 62 -5.06 4.12 13.10
CA ILE A 62 -6.02 4.94 12.34
C ILE A 62 -7.39 4.95 13.04
N ASN A 63 -7.91 3.80 13.45
CA ASN A 63 -9.21 3.70 14.09
C ASN A 63 -9.23 4.38 15.47
N ASP A 64 -8.14 4.30 16.23
CA ASP A 64 -8.01 5.02 17.49
C ASP A 64 -8.08 6.54 17.28
N ALA A 65 -7.42 7.05 16.24
CA ALA A 65 -7.48 8.47 15.88
C ALA A 65 -8.91 8.89 15.41
N ILE A 66 -9.60 8.03 14.65
CA ILE A 66 -11.00 8.28 14.25
C ILE A 66 -11.91 8.36 15.48
N ASN A 67 -11.78 7.42 16.40
CA ASN A 67 -12.58 7.37 17.63
C ASN A 67 -12.30 8.59 18.52
N GLU A 68 -11.04 9.01 18.63
CA GLU A 68 -10.68 10.20 19.38
C GLU A 68 -11.31 11.46 18.78
N TYR A 69 -11.25 11.62 17.45
CA TYR A 69 -11.94 12.72 16.77
C TYR A 69 -13.43 12.71 17.06
N ALA A 70 -14.07 11.54 17.01
CA ALA A 70 -15.50 11.39 17.28
C ALA A 70 -15.86 11.80 18.71
N ILE A 71 -15.04 11.43 19.69
CA ILE A 71 -15.24 11.82 21.09
C ILE A 71 -15.09 13.35 21.26
N ILE A 72 -14.00 13.92 20.75
CA ILE A 72 -13.71 15.36 20.88
C ILE A 72 -14.82 16.21 20.24
N ASN A 73 -15.37 15.77 19.11
CA ASN A 73 -16.37 16.52 18.35
C ASN A 73 -17.81 16.06 18.61
N ALA A 74 -18.02 15.23 19.66
CA ALA A 74 -19.34 14.71 20.05
C ALA A 74 -20.11 14.06 18.88
N ILE A 75 -19.40 13.34 18.01
CA ILE A 75 -20.02 12.56 16.94
C ILE A 75 -20.61 11.29 17.56
N ASP A 76 -21.91 11.24 17.62
CA ASP A 76 -22.68 10.11 18.15
C ASP A 76 -23.32 9.28 17.04
N SER A 77 -24.06 8.24 17.43
CA SER A 77 -24.75 7.33 16.50
C SER A 77 -25.87 7.97 15.70
N ILE A 78 -26.26 9.19 16.01
CA ILE A 78 -27.31 9.96 15.31
C ILE A 78 -26.74 11.09 14.45
N THR A 79 -25.44 11.33 14.50
CA THR A 79 -24.75 12.32 13.67
C THR A 79 -24.54 11.77 12.27
N TYR A 80 -25.15 12.39 11.26
CA TYR A 80 -24.89 12.02 9.86
C TYR A 80 -23.53 12.55 9.41
N ILE A 81 -22.66 11.64 8.98
CA ILE A 81 -21.33 11.99 8.49
C ILE A 81 -21.41 12.29 7.00
N ASN A 82 -21.31 13.55 6.65
CA ASN A 82 -21.23 14.04 5.29
C ASN A 82 -19.78 14.26 4.84
N GLU A 83 -19.57 14.66 3.59
CA GLU A 83 -18.24 14.88 3.00
C GLU A 83 -17.41 15.92 3.76
N ASP A 84 -18.02 16.98 4.31
CA ASP A 84 -17.32 18.01 5.09
C ASP A 84 -16.79 17.43 6.41
N ILE A 85 -17.59 16.64 7.09
CA ILE A 85 -17.17 15.94 8.32
C ILE A 85 -16.09 14.91 8.00
N GLU A 86 -16.24 14.13 6.92
CA GLU A 86 -15.20 13.19 6.48
C GLU A 86 -13.87 13.90 6.19
N ALA A 87 -13.90 15.07 5.55
CA ALA A 87 -12.71 15.86 5.27
C ALA A 87 -12.00 16.32 6.57
N LYS A 88 -12.78 16.76 7.57
CA LYS A 88 -12.26 17.16 8.88
C LYS A 88 -11.67 15.98 9.64
N ILE A 89 -12.34 14.83 9.64
CA ILE A 89 -11.82 13.58 10.21
C ILE A 89 -10.50 13.23 9.53
N ARG A 90 -10.44 13.29 8.21
CA ARG A 90 -9.23 12.94 7.44
C ARG A 90 -8.05 13.82 7.82
N LEU A 91 -8.27 15.13 7.94
CA LEU A 91 -7.20 16.05 8.32
C LEU A 91 -6.67 15.74 9.72
N PHE A 92 -7.56 15.54 10.69
CA PHE A 92 -7.19 15.20 12.06
C PHE A 92 -6.45 13.86 12.11
N VAL A 93 -7.03 12.81 11.52
CA VAL A 93 -6.45 11.46 11.53
C VAL A 93 -5.09 11.42 10.85
N SER A 94 -4.90 12.15 9.74
CA SER A 94 -3.60 12.22 9.06
C SER A 94 -2.53 12.80 9.97
N ASN A 95 -2.84 13.84 10.73
CA ASN A 95 -1.91 14.44 11.69
C ASN A 95 -1.61 13.48 12.85
N GLU A 96 -2.65 12.86 13.43
CA GLU A 96 -2.48 11.94 14.55
C GLU A 96 -1.69 10.68 14.16
N VAL A 97 -1.96 10.12 12.98
CA VAL A 97 -1.21 8.98 12.46
C VAL A 97 0.26 9.35 12.25
N ALA A 98 0.54 10.53 11.69
CA ALA A 98 1.93 10.99 11.51
C ALA A 98 2.69 11.11 12.84
N ILE A 99 2.01 11.52 13.93
CA ILE A 99 2.61 11.63 15.26
C ILE A 99 2.79 10.25 15.92
N ARG A 100 1.82 9.35 15.75
CA ARG A 100 1.79 8.03 16.42
C ARG A 100 2.58 6.96 15.69
N LEU A 101 2.92 7.21 14.42
CA LEU A 101 3.65 6.25 13.60
C LEU A 101 5.12 6.20 14.06
N SER A 102 5.46 5.15 14.79
CA SER A 102 6.83 4.96 15.30
C SER A 102 7.79 4.52 14.18
N ASP A 103 9.08 4.82 14.35
CA ASP A 103 10.14 4.33 13.47
C ASP A 103 10.12 2.80 13.34
N THR A 104 9.79 2.11 14.44
CA THR A 104 9.63 0.65 14.43
C THR A 104 8.53 0.20 13.46
N MET A 105 7.38 0.88 13.45
CA MET A 105 6.30 0.57 12.52
C MET A 105 6.69 0.88 11.07
N ILE A 106 7.33 2.02 10.84
CA ILE A 106 7.84 2.39 9.52
C ILE A 106 8.84 1.34 9.01
N ASN A 107 9.75 0.88 9.86
CA ASN A 107 10.72 -0.15 9.51
C ASN A 107 10.04 -1.50 9.21
N LYS A 108 8.99 -1.87 9.94
CA LYS A 108 8.19 -3.05 9.62
C LYS A 108 7.48 -2.92 8.25
N LEU A 109 6.93 -1.75 7.95
CA LEU A 109 6.33 -1.48 6.63
C LEU A 109 7.34 -1.58 5.50
N LYS A 110 8.59 -1.11 5.70
CA LYS A 110 9.67 -1.22 4.71
C LYS A 110 10.08 -2.65 4.38
N LEU A 111 9.77 -3.64 5.22
CA LEU A 111 10.00 -5.05 4.92
C LEU A 111 9.07 -5.57 3.80
N PHE A 112 7.91 -4.95 3.62
CA PHE A 112 6.88 -5.40 2.69
C PHE A 112 6.63 -4.43 1.53
N TYR A 113 6.94 -3.15 1.73
CA TYR A 113 6.64 -2.09 0.79
C TYR A 113 7.88 -1.25 0.48
N LYS A 114 8.00 -0.77 -0.74
CA LYS A 114 9.03 0.21 -1.10
C LYS A 114 8.81 1.50 -0.31
N SER A 115 9.89 2.13 0.12
CA SER A 115 9.83 3.35 0.95
C SER A 115 8.98 4.45 0.35
N GLU A 116 9.04 4.62 -0.97
CA GLU A 116 8.28 5.64 -1.71
C GLU A 116 6.76 5.34 -1.74
N ALA A 117 6.36 4.07 -1.57
CA ALA A 117 4.97 3.65 -1.60
C ALA A 117 4.29 3.74 -0.22
N ILE A 118 5.05 3.87 0.87
CA ILE A 118 4.52 3.87 2.24
C ILE A 118 3.58 5.06 2.50
N PRO A 119 3.89 6.31 2.12
CA PRO A 119 2.97 7.43 2.32
C PRO A 119 1.64 7.23 1.61
N ASP A 120 1.66 6.74 0.38
CA ASP A 120 0.45 6.46 -0.40
C ASP A 120 -0.38 5.31 0.21
N LEU A 121 0.28 4.27 0.70
CA LEU A 121 -0.37 3.18 1.43
C LEU A 121 -1.10 3.71 2.68
N ILE A 122 -0.45 4.53 3.49
CA ILE A 122 -1.03 5.11 4.70
C ILE A 122 -2.23 5.98 4.34
N ALA A 123 -2.10 6.85 3.35
CA ALA A 123 -3.18 7.71 2.89
C ALA A 123 -4.40 6.91 2.41
N LYS A 124 -4.20 5.85 1.64
CA LYS A 124 -5.27 4.94 1.18
C LYS A 124 -5.96 4.24 2.35
N ARG A 125 -5.20 3.79 3.36
CA ARG A 125 -5.78 3.15 4.53
C ARG A 125 -6.56 4.12 5.40
N ILE A 126 -6.08 5.33 5.59
CA ILE A 126 -6.82 6.41 6.27
C ILE A 126 -8.15 6.65 5.56
N PHE A 127 -8.12 6.83 4.24
CA PHE A 127 -9.34 7.03 3.45
C PHE A 127 -10.32 5.88 3.60
N LEU A 128 -9.86 4.63 3.47
CA LEU A 128 -10.71 3.44 3.59
C LEU A 128 -11.35 3.33 4.97
N ASN A 129 -10.59 3.49 6.04
CA ASN A 129 -11.09 3.36 7.40
C ASN A 129 -12.12 4.46 7.73
N ILE A 130 -11.90 5.69 7.28
CA ILE A 130 -12.86 6.81 7.44
C ILE A 130 -14.14 6.53 6.66
N SER A 131 -14.04 6.06 5.43
CA SER A 131 -15.23 5.73 4.62
C SER A 131 -16.04 4.58 5.23
N LEU A 132 -15.36 3.57 5.78
CA LEU A 132 -16.03 2.48 6.52
C LEU A 132 -16.71 2.99 7.79
N TYR A 133 -16.06 3.86 8.55
CA TYR A 133 -16.62 4.48 9.73
C TYR A 133 -17.89 5.31 9.39
N ALA A 134 -17.81 6.15 8.37
CA ALA A 134 -18.94 6.97 7.90
C ALA A 134 -20.10 6.10 7.41
N ALA A 135 -19.82 5.07 6.61
CA ALA A 135 -20.83 4.14 6.12
C ALA A 135 -21.53 3.41 7.26
N LYS A 136 -20.79 2.94 8.25
CA LYS A 136 -21.34 2.26 9.44
C LYS A 136 -22.25 3.20 10.25
N ASN A 137 -21.78 4.42 10.53
CA ASN A 137 -22.53 5.41 11.28
C ASN A 137 -23.83 5.81 10.56
N ASN A 138 -23.73 6.13 9.26
CA ASN A 138 -24.87 6.54 8.44
C ASN A 138 -25.90 5.41 8.24
N SER A 139 -25.45 4.14 8.20
CA SER A 139 -26.33 2.97 8.12
C SER A 139 -27.14 2.78 9.42
N ALA A 140 -26.53 3.02 10.59
CA ALA A 140 -27.22 2.96 11.86
C ALA A 140 -28.38 3.96 11.93
N ILE A 141 -28.17 5.19 11.45
CA ILE A 141 -29.20 6.24 11.39
C ILE A 141 -30.40 5.82 10.51
N LYS A 142 -30.13 5.21 9.35
CA LYS A 142 -31.21 4.70 8.46
C LYS A 142 -32.05 3.61 9.15
N GLY A 143 -31.38 2.73 9.92
CA GLY A 143 -32.05 1.68 10.67
C GLY A 143 -33.01 2.22 11.76
N PHE A 144 -32.69 3.33 12.40
CA PHE A 144 -33.57 3.99 13.38
C PHE A 144 -34.79 4.63 12.73
N LYS A 145 -34.68 5.22 11.55
CA LYS A 145 -35.80 5.86 10.83
C LYS A 145 -36.81 4.85 10.31
N ASN A 146 -36.44 3.62 10.06
CA ASN A 146 -37.35 2.59 9.54
C ASN A 146 -38.09 1.79 10.64
N LYS A 147 -37.84 2.08 11.93
CA LYS A 147 -38.50 1.42 13.06
C LYS A 147 -39.59 2.28 13.71
N LYS A 148 -39.90 3.44 13.13
CA LYS A 148 -41.05 4.30 13.52
C LYS A 148 -42.13 4.22 12.45
#